data_1e3f90d812d28c68f8ed13dc7a8458c8
#
_entry.id   1e3f90d812d28c68f8ed13dc7a8458c8
#
_cell.length_a   1.000
_cell.length_b   1.000
_cell.length_c   1.000
_cell.angle_alpha   90.00
_cell.angle_beta   90.00
_cell.angle_gamma   90.00
#
_symmetry.space_group_name_H-M   'P 1'
#
loop_
_entity.id
_entity.type
_entity.pdbx_description
1 polymer ?
#
loop_
_entity_poly.entity_id
_entity_poly.type
_entity_poly.pdbx_seq_one_letter_code
_entity_poly.pdbx_strand_id
1 'polypeptide(L)'
;MEDVEIQHLTHGPAIAFRDDMTIHGDADHTDMRCAELDEMTSQLLCTTSISRCLKAARSISSRIRCSRRVVALALGLTHSVQTALPQLRSIPIAGTKPFPESITSTSDGALFIGRVGDGGIVRIKPRTAERTVFVKPGEFGSRSIMGVFADEAANTLWACSNNMRALGGPATGHDTSSALKGFDLKTGVGKRSISLPGPHAFCNDITMDSKGSVYVTDSANPTVLVLSPRATGFEEFASSRQFSPPRAGGAGLDGIAFGSDGNLYVTTYVVGELFRLDIERGSAARVTKLHGPPLAFPDALRPFGRNSFLLVEGSGTLDRVDIEGDEFKIASIRSGFREPTSVARVDSTAWVSEGQLSFFFDRAHKRGSPALPFRIYAVPLSKGQTR
;
A
#
# COMPACT_ATOMS: atom_id res chain seq x y z
N MET A 1 -14.93 -56.42 13.79
CA MET A 1 -14.89 -56.46 12.34
C MET A 1 -16.07 -55.64 11.90
N GLU A 2 -15.84 -54.36 11.69
CA GLU A 2 -16.69 -53.45 10.94
C GLU A 2 -15.77 -52.33 10.42
N ASP A 3 -15.66 -52.29 9.12
CA ASP A 3 -14.82 -51.36 8.40
C ASP A 3 -15.46 -49.97 8.44
N VAL A 4 -14.68 -48.97 8.87
CA VAL A 4 -15.05 -47.56 8.75
C VAL A 4 -14.22 -46.94 7.64
N GLU A 5 -14.88 -46.69 6.54
CA GLU A 5 -14.42 -46.03 5.34
C GLU A 5 -14.11 -44.52 5.61
N ILE A 6 -12.85 -44.14 5.45
CA ILE A 6 -12.42 -42.73 5.54
C ILE A 6 -12.61 -42.07 4.20
N GLN A 7 -13.64 -41.26 4.06
CA GLN A 7 -13.80 -40.38 2.90
C GLN A 7 -12.85 -39.17 3.01
N HIS A 8 -11.95 -39.09 2.06
CA HIS A 8 -11.14 -37.90 1.79
C HIS A 8 -12.00 -36.72 1.35
N LEU A 9 -12.09 -35.69 2.18
CA LEU A 9 -12.55 -34.36 1.76
C LEU A 9 -11.34 -33.45 1.58
N THR A 10 -10.80 -33.45 0.37
CA THR A 10 -9.92 -32.39 -0.13
C THR A 10 -10.78 -31.38 -0.84
N HIS A 11 -10.95 -30.18 -0.31
CA HIS A 11 -11.16 -28.92 -1.06
C HIS A 11 -11.30 -27.75 -0.09
N GLY A 12 -10.15 -27.05 0.15
CA GLY A 12 -10.16 -25.71 0.67
C GLY A 12 -10.32 -24.70 -0.49
N PRO A 13 -11.07 -23.60 -0.32
CA PRO A 13 -11.28 -22.64 -1.41
C PRO A 13 -10.00 -21.88 -1.74
N ALA A 14 -9.61 -21.95 -3.01
CA ALA A 14 -8.55 -21.15 -3.58
C ALA A 14 -9.03 -19.69 -3.73
N ILE A 15 -8.22 -18.74 -3.25
CA ILE A 15 -8.39 -17.31 -3.56
C ILE A 15 -8.04 -17.12 -5.04
N ALA A 16 -9.06 -16.98 -5.88
CA ALA A 16 -8.88 -16.73 -7.31
C ALA A 16 -9.19 -15.26 -7.62
N PHE A 17 -8.16 -14.50 -7.94
CA PHE A 17 -8.34 -13.24 -8.67
C PHE A 17 -8.65 -13.61 -10.14
N ARG A 18 -9.88 -13.41 -10.57
CA ARG A 18 -10.25 -13.49 -11.99
C ARG A 18 -10.24 -12.09 -12.58
N ASP A 19 -9.35 -11.87 -13.56
CA ASP A 19 -9.49 -10.80 -14.55
C ASP A 19 -10.55 -11.25 -15.57
N ASP A 20 -11.69 -10.58 -15.59
CA ASP A 20 -12.56 -10.56 -16.76
C ASP A 20 -13.30 -9.20 -16.77
N MET A 21 -12.69 -8.26 -17.44
CA MET A 21 -13.39 -7.09 -17.94
C MET A 21 -13.28 -7.10 -19.46
N THR A 22 -14.11 -7.93 -20.09
CA THR A 22 -14.37 -7.87 -21.52
C THR A 22 -15.46 -6.83 -21.75
N ILE A 23 -15.09 -5.70 -22.31
CA ILE A 23 -16.05 -4.70 -22.78
C ILE A 23 -16.52 -5.17 -24.17
N HIS A 24 -17.73 -5.69 -24.27
CA HIS A 24 -18.43 -5.81 -25.54
C HIS A 24 -19.08 -4.45 -25.85
N GLY A 25 -18.51 -3.74 -26.80
CA GLY A 25 -19.15 -2.60 -27.43
C GLY A 25 -19.74 -3.04 -28.76
N ASP A 26 -21.05 -3.10 -28.86
CA ASP A 26 -21.76 -3.18 -30.13
C ASP A 26 -21.64 -1.84 -30.84
N ALA A 27 -21.22 -1.91 -32.11
CA ALA A 27 -21.22 -0.78 -33.02
C ALA A 27 -22.59 -0.69 -33.69
N ASP A 28 -23.33 0.38 -33.40
CA ASP A 28 -24.35 0.86 -34.35
C ASP A 28 -24.51 2.38 -34.24
N HIS A 29 -24.27 2.98 -35.40
CA HIS A 29 -24.68 4.27 -35.93
C HIS A 29 -25.32 5.32 -35.03
N THR A 30 -24.66 6.50 -34.95
CA THR A 30 -25.36 7.75 -35.28
C THR A 30 -24.37 8.90 -35.52
N ASP A 31 -24.59 9.59 -36.65
CA ASP A 31 -24.02 10.90 -37.01
C ASP A 31 -24.13 11.92 -35.88
N MET A 32 -23.00 12.50 -35.46
CA MET A 32 -22.99 13.74 -34.71
C MET A 32 -22.25 14.85 -35.47
N ARG A 33 -22.95 15.93 -35.67
CA ARG A 33 -22.50 17.13 -36.38
C ARG A 33 -21.43 17.87 -35.56
N CYS A 34 -20.40 18.35 -36.23
CA CYS A 34 -19.36 19.24 -35.72
C CYS A 34 -19.92 20.61 -35.30
N ALA A 35 -20.39 20.79 -34.09
CA ALA A 35 -20.74 22.11 -33.56
C ALA A 35 -20.67 22.25 -32.01
N GLU A 36 -20.14 21.26 -31.25
CA GLU A 36 -20.05 21.38 -29.78
C GLU A 36 -18.75 20.75 -29.26
N LEU A 37 -17.60 21.26 -29.73
CA LEU A 37 -16.27 20.76 -29.33
C LEU A 37 -15.37 21.88 -28.84
N ASP A 38 -15.88 22.83 -28.04
CA ASP A 38 -15.06 23.92 -27.50
C ASP A 38 -14.93 23.97 -25.95
N GLU A 39 -15.44 22.98 -25.22
CA GLU A 39 -15.34 23.03 -23.74
C GLU A 39 -14.85 21.74 -23.05
N MET A 40 -14.27 20.77 -23.79
CA MET A 40 -13.76 19.53 -23.17
C MET A 40 -12.32 19.15 -23.57
N THR A 41 -11.42 20.12 -23.67
CA THR A 41 -9.99 19.85 -23.88
C THR A 41 -9.15 20.07 -22.63
N SER A 42 -9.41 19.29 -21.60
CA SER A 42 -8.37 19.01 -20.58
C SER A 42 -8.72 17.73 -19.85
N GLN A 43 -8.07 16.67 -20.23
CA GLN A 43 -7.90 15.35 -19.64
C GLN A 43 -8.28 14.22 -20.58
N LEU A 44 -7.36 13.88 -21.51
CA LEU A 44 -7.17 12.50 -21.96
C LEU A 44 -5.81 12.41 -22.67
N LEU A 45 -4.77 12.09 -21.91
CA LEU A 45 -3.51 11.61 -22.47
C LEU A 45 -3.71 10.17 -22.95
N CYS A 46 -4.08 10.01 -24.22
CA CYS A 46 -4.08 8.71 -24.86
C CYS A 46 -2.74 8.48 -25.56
N THR A 47 -1.85 7.73 -24.94
CA THR A 47 -0.64 7.21 -25.55
C THR A 47 -0.97 5.96 -26.36
N THR A 48 -1.42 6.14 -27.60
CA THR A 48 -1.42 5.03 -28.56
C THR A 48 -1.17 5.53 -29.98
N SER A 49 0.02 5.22 -30.43
CA SER A 49 0.40 4.92 -31.82
C SER A 49 0.22 6.01 -32.88
N ILE A 50 1.25 6.83 -33.03
CA ILE A 50 1.52 7.73 -34.18
C ILE A 50 1.61 6.99 -35.54
N SER A 51 1.64 5.66 -35.55
CA SER A 51 1.81 4.86 -36.78
C SER A 51 0.58 4.73 -37.68
N ARG A 52 -0.61 5.10 -37.22
CA ARG A 52 -1.83 4.96 -38.04
C ARG A 52 -2.32 6.24 -38.71
N CYS A 53 -1.90 7.43 -38.27
CA CYS A 53 -2.29 8.70 -38.90
C CYS A 53 -1.51 9.04 -40.17
N LEU A 54 -0.34 8.45 -40.43
CA LEU A 54 0.47 8.73 -41.62
C LEU A 54 0.01 7.99 -42.89
N LYS A 55 -0.91 7.06 -42.80
CA LYS A 55 -1.45 6.37 -43.99
C LYS A 55 -2.69 7.02 -44.61
N ALA A 56 -3.40 7.89 -43.87
CA ALA A 56 -4.58 8.57 -44.37
C ALA A 56 -4.27 9.87 -45.13
N ALA A 57 -3.08 10.44 -44.95
CA ALA A 57 -2.69 11.72 -45.57
C ALA A 57 -2.14 11.60 -46.99
N ARG A 58 -2.07 10.41 -47.59
CA ARG A 58 -1.52 10.21 -48.96
C ARG A 58 -2.58 10.15 -50.08
N SER A 59 -3.86 10.35 -49.79
CA SER A 59 -4.92 10.22 -50.81
C SER A 59 -5.63 11.51 -51.20
N ILE A 60 -5.21 12.67 -50.69
CA ILE A 60 -5.79 13.94 -51.10
C ILE A 60 -4.68 14.87 -51.60
N SER A 61 -4.16 14.57 -52.79
CA SER A 61 -3.28 15.44 -53.54
C SER A 61 -3.92 15.68 -54.90
N SER A 62 -4.87 16.64 -54.98
CA SER A 62 -5.08 17.43 -56.18
C SER A 62 -5.93 18.65 -55.85
N ARG A 63 -5.30 19.80 -56.16
CA ARG A 63 -5.94 21.11 -56.32
C ARG A 63 -6.22 21.97 -55.06
N ILE A 64 -5.15 22.49 -54.46
CA ILE A 64 -5.23 23.88 -53.92
C ILE A 64 -3.84 24.51 -54.16
N ARG A 65 -3.78 25.43 -55.10
CA ARG A 65 -2.64 26.38 -55.22
C ARG A 65 -2.84 27.42 -54.12
N CYS A 66 -2.10 27.35 -53.05
CA CYS A 66 -2.03 28.40 -52.05
C CYS A 66 -0.57 28.89 -51.92
N SER A 67 -0.47 30.18 -51.93
CA SER A 67 0.74 31.00 -52.00
C SER A 67 1.81 30.60 -50.97
N ARG A 68 3.05 30.46 -51.43
CA ARG A 68 4.27 30.05 -50.69
C ARG A 68 4.75 30.98 -49.57
N ARG A 69 3.90 31.84 -48.97
CA ARG A 69 4.35 32.83 -47.97
C ARG A 69 3.73 32.73 -46.58
N VAL A 70 2.91 31.72 -46.26
CA VAL A 70 2.24 31.65 -44.94
C VAL A 70 2.51 30.32 -44.17
N VAL A 71 3.33 29.41 -44.71
CA VAL A 71 3.55 28.09 -44.04
C VAL A 71 4.84 28.05 -43.17
N ALA A 72 5.55 29.18 -43.04
CA ALA A 72 6.83 29.20 -42.30
C ALA A 72 6.74 29.64 -40.83
N LEU A 73 5.54 29.83 -40.24
CA LEU A 73 5.43 30.40 -38.87
C LEU A 73 4.58 29.60 -37.90
N ALA A 74 4.32 28.33 -38.16
CA ALA A 74 3.51 27.48 -37.23
C ALA A 74 4.19 26.18 -36.80
N LEU A 75 5.50 26.05 -36.95
CA LEU A 75 6.29 25.00 -36.31
C LEU A 75 7.12 25.61 -35.16
N GLY A 76 6.45 26.36 -34.31
CA GLY A 76 6.93 26.61 -32.95
C GLY A 76 6.89 25.29 -32.20
N LEU A 77 8.03 24.59 -32.18
CA LEU A 77 8.32 23.49 -31.32
C LEU A 77 8.07 23.94 -29.86
N THR A 78 6.87 23.75 -29.35
CA THR A 78 6.66 23.70 -27.91
C THR A 78 7.36 22.41 -27.42
N HIS A 79 8.67 22.51 -27.22
CA HIS A 79 9.34 21.59 -26.36
C HIS A 79 8.75 21.82 -24.96
N SER A 80 7.73 21.07 -24.59
CA SER A 80 7.39 20.89 -23.20
C SER A 80 8.64 20.32 -22.56
N VAL A 81 9.42 21.20 -21.90
CA VAL A 81 10.51 20.77 -21.02
C VAL A 81 9.82 20.00 -19.89
N GLN A 82 9.65 18.71 -20.11
CA GLN A 82 9.32 17.79 -19.06
C GLN A 82 10.53 17.80 -18.13
N THR A 83 10.51 18.68 -17.12
CA THR A 83 11.53 18.69 -16.07
C THR A 83 11.45 17.32 -15.39
N ALA A 84 12.37 16.44 -15.75
CA ALA A 84 12.49 15.14 -15.09
C ALA A 84 12.64 15.42 -13.60
N LEU A 85 11.77 14.83 -12.80
CA LEU A 85 11.87 14.92 -11.35
C LEU A 85 13.27 14.45 -10.92
N PRO A 86 13.94 15.17 -10.00
CA PRO A 86 15.28 14.78 -9.57
C PRO A 86 15.28 13.36 -9.06
N GLN A 87 16.31 12.59 -9.42
CA GLN A 87 16.46 11.20 -9.00
C GLN A 87 16.56 11.13 -7.48
N LEU A 88 15.69 10.34 -6.85
CA LEU A 88 15.68 10.17 -5.40
C LEU A 88 16.88 9.32 -4.96
N ARG A 89 17.46 9.69 -3.81
CA ARG A 89 18.36 8.79 -3.09
C ARG A 89 17.60 7.53 -2.72
N SER A 90 18.19 6.35 -2.97
CA SER A 90 17.56 5.09 -2.63
C SER A 90 18.55 4.10 -2.03
N ILE A 91 18.04 3.18 -1.22
CA ILE A 91 18.82 2.10 -0.61
C ILE A 91 18.21 0.77 -1.09
N PRO A 92 19.01 -0.12 -1.72
CA PRO A 92 18.52 -1.42 -2.16
C PRO A 92 18.32 -2.35 -0.95
N ILE A 93 17.27 -3.17 -1.02
CA ILE A 93 16.97 -4.22 -0.05
C ILE A 93 17.54 -5.54 -0.59
N ALA A 94 18.33 -6.21 0.23
CA ALA A 94 18.95 -7.47 -0.14
C ALA A 94 17.92 -8.61 -0.23
N GLY A 95 18.15 -9.56 -1.12
CA GLY A 95 17.31 -10.74 -1.35
C GLY A 95 16.85 -10.85 -2.80
N THR A 96 16.50 -12.05 -3.21
CA THR A 96 16.02 -12.32 -4.59
C THR A 96 14.55 -11.96 -4.76
N LYS A 97 13.75 -12.14 -3.70
CA LYS A 97 12.30 -11.86 -3.68
C LYS A 97 11.89 -11.34 -2.28
N PRO A 98 12.47 -10.25 -1.77
CA PRO A 98 12.14 -9.77 -0.43
C PRO A 98 10.72 -9.23 -0.33
N PHE A 99 10.19 -8.60 -1.39
CA PHE A 99 8.89 -7.94 -1.39
C PHE A 99 8.71 -7.14 -0.10
N PRO A 100 9.43 -5.99 0.06
CA PRO A 100 9.31 -5.17 1.25
C PRO A 100 7.91 -4.57 1.32
N GLU A 101 7.24 -4.78 2.43
CA GLU A 101 5.87 -4.30 2.57
C GLU A 101 5.82 -3.12 3.53
N SER A 102 6.22 -3.28 4.77
CA SER A 102 6.12 -2.21 5.75
C SER A 102 7.49 -1.70 6.20
N ILE A 103 7.52 -0.42 6.56
CA ILE A 103 8.71 0.25 7.09
C ILE A 103 8.33 1.06 8.32
N THR A 104 9.14 0.95 9.38
CA THR A 104 9.04 1.80 10.57
C THR A 104 10.42 2.37 10.93
N SER A 105 10.45 3.43 11.74
CA SER A 105 11.68 4.09 12.16
C SER A 105 11.78 4.19 13.68
N THR A 106 13.01 4.30 14.18
CA THR A 106 13.32 4.66 15.56
C THR A 106 13.88 6.07 15.66
N SER A 107 13.89 6.64 16.86
CA SER A 107 14.35 8.01 17.13
C SER A 107 15.84 8.24 16.77
N ASP A 108 16.66 7.18 16.75
CA ASP A 108 18.05 7.22 16.27
C ASP A 108 18.19 7.21 14.75
N GLY A 109 17.04 7.13 14.03
CA GLY A 109 16.93 7.12 12.58
C GLY A 109 17.17 5.76 11.94
N ALA A 110 17.22 4.67 12.70
CA ALA A 110 17.23 3.34 12.11
C ALA A 110 15.85 3.02 11.49
N LEU A 111 15.86 2.27 10.39
CA LEU A 111 14.68 1.80 9.70
C LEU A 111 14.58 0.29 9.82
N PHE A 112 13.38 -0.22 10.04
CA PHE A 112 13.08 -1.66 10.05
C PHE A 112 12.07 -1.94 8.95
N ILE A 113 12.37 -2.92 8.10
CA ILE A 113 11.57 -3.26 6.92
C ILE A 113 11.13 -4.72 7.01
N GLY A 114 9.81 -4.93 7.03
CA GLY A 114 9.19 -6.24 6.93
C GLY A 114 9.25 -6.78 5.50
N ARG A 115 9.46 -8.08 5.33
CA ARG A 115 9.56 -8.73 4.02
C ARG A 115 8.52 -9.82 3.90
N VAL A 116 7.63 -9.68 2.91
CA VAL A 116 6.56 -10.64 2.63
C VAL A 116 7.13 -11.93 2.03
N GLY A 117 8.09 -11.80 1.15
CA GLY A 117 8.55 -12.92 0.34
C GLY A 117 9.33 -13.98 1.10
N ASP A 118 10.09 -13.61 2.14
CA ASP A 118 10.90 -14.54 2.92
C ASP A 118 10.62 -14.53 4.43
N GLY A 119 9.85 -13.59 4.93
CA GLY A 119 9.43 -13.53 6.33
C GLY A 119 10.49 -13.03 7.31
N GLY A 120 11.50 -12.35 6.82
CA GLY A 120 12.52 -11.69 7.63
C GLY A 120 12.24 -10.20 7.84
N ILE A 121 13.05 -9.59 8.72
CA ILE A 121 13.08 -8.14 8.93
C ILE A 121 14.51 -7.65 8.71
N VAL A 122 14.68 -6.58 7.94
CA VAL A 122 15.96 -5.92 7.70
C VAL A 122 16.00 -4.63 8.51
N ARG A 123 17.12 -4.40 9.19
CA ARG A 123 17.45 -3.09 9.79
C ARG A 123 18.38 -2.33 8.86
N ILE A 124 18.09 -1.07 8.62
CA ILE A 124 18.91 -0.14 7.83
C ILE A 124 19.21 1.09 8.65
N LYS A 125 20.47 1.53 8.63
CA LYS A 125 20.90 2.83 9.14
C LYS A 125 21.10 3.79 7.95
N PRO A 126 20.16 4.69 7.64
CA PRO A 126 20.20 5.47 6.40
C PRO A 126 21.43 6.37 6.25
N ARG A 127 22.01 6.82 7.35
CA ARG A 127 23.20 7.71 7.35
C ARG A 127 24.45 6.99 6.81
N THR A 128 24.62 5.70 7.16
CA THR A 128 25.76 4.87 6.75
C THR A 128 25.42 3.90 5.64
N ALA A 129 24.15 3.77 5.31
CA ALA A 129 23.60 2.73 4.43
C ALA A 129 23.93 1.28 4.90
N GLU A 130 24.32 1.12 6.16
CA GLU A 130 24.53 -0.18 6.80
C GLU A 130 23.20 -0.96 6.80
N ARG A 131 23.24 -2.22 6.40
CA ARG A 131 22.10 -3.13 6.30
C ARG A 131 22.41 -4.42 7.01
N THR A 132 21.53 -4.83 7.92
CA THR A 132 21.67 -6.09 8.66
C THR A 132 20.35 -6.86 8.60
N VAL A 133 20.42 -8.19 8.52
CA VAL A 133 19.28 -9.05 8.77
C VAL A 133 19.02 -8.98 10.27
N PHE A 134 17.91 -8.36 10.64
CA PHE A 134 17.55 -8.12 12.05
C PHE A 134 16.77 -9.30 12.64
N VAL A 135 15.78 -9.80 11.89
CA VAL A 135 15.10 -11.06 12.16
C VAL A 135 15.29 -11.95 10.94
N LYS A 136 15.88 -13.13 11.12
CA LYS A 136 16.08 -14.07 10.03
C LYS A 136 14.74 -14.67 9.60
N PRO A 137 14.59 -15.07 8.32
CA PRO A 137 13.45 -15.84 7.88
C PRO A 137 13.19 -17.05 8.75
N GLY A 138 11.94 -17.20 9.25
CA GLY A 138 11.53 -18.31 10.10
C GLY A 138 11.90 -18.19 11.58
N GLU A 139 12.71 -17.22 11.96
CA GLU A 139 13.10 -17.00 13.35
C GLU A 139 11.87 -16.66 14.20
N PHE A 140 11.78 -17.24 15.39
CA PHE A 140 10.60 -17.14 16.26
C PHE A 140 9.27 -17.50 15.56
N GLY A 141 9.31 -18.39 14.56
CA GLY A 141 8.17 -18.78 13.75
C GLY A 141 7.64 -17.62 12.86
N SER A 142 8.48 -16.65 12.50
CA SER A 142 8.10 -15.60 11.55
C SER A 142 7.81 -16.20 10.17
N ARG A 143 6.81 -15.65 9.51
CA ARG A 143 6.39 -15.99 8.16
C ARG A 143 6.35 -14.71 7.32
N SER A 144 5.53 -14.59 6.30
CA SER A 144 5.39 -13.35 5.55
C SER A 144 5.11 -12.18 6.49
N ILE A 145 6.03 -11.21 6.54
CA ILE A 145 5.89 -10.03 7.40
C ILE A 145 5.23 -8.92 6.60
N MET A 146 4.05 -8.52 7.06
CA MET A 146 3.32 -7.34 6.63
C MET A 146 3.73 -6.15 7.51
N GLY A 147 2.80 -5.51 8.22
CA GLY A 147 3.05 -4.37 9.09
C GLY A 147 4.20 -4.56 10.07
N VAL A 148 4.99 -3.51 10.26
CA VAL A 148 6.00 -3.41 11.34
C VAL A 148 5.86 -2.08 12.09
N PHE A 149 6.04 -2.11 13.42
CA PHE A 149 5.95 -0.93 14.28
C PHE A 149 7.00 -0.97 15.39
N ALA A 150 7.81 0.08 15.50
CA ALA A 150 8.83 0.22 16.55
C ALA A 150 8.25 0.89 17.81
N ASP A 151 8.12 0.12 18.88
CA ASP A 151 7.79 0.58 20.22
C ASP A 151 9.09 0.74 21.03
N GLU A 152 9.64 1.94 21.00
CA GLU A 152 10.89 2.24 21.71
C GLU A 152 10.69 2.21 23.23
N ALA A 153 9.51 2.58 23.73
CA ALA A 153 9.22 2.63 25.16
C ALA A 153 9.26 1.24 25.79
N ALA A 154 8.66 0.23 25.12
CA ALA A 154 8.71 -1.15 25.57
C ALA A 154 9.90 -1.94 24.98
N ASN A 155 10.81 -1.29 24.24
CA ASN A 155 11.92 -1.95 23.52
C ASN A 155 11.41 -3.14 22.69
N THR A 156 10.34 -2.93 21.89
CA THR A 156 9.70 -4.01 21.13
C THR A 156 9.49 -3.57 19.68
N LEU A 157 9.93 -4.39 18.74
CA LEU A 157 9.52 -4.29 17.33
C LEU A 157 8.34 -5.23 17.12
N TRP A 158 7.17 -4.67 16.90
CA TRP A 158 5.98 -5.41 16.55
C TRP A 158 5.95 -5.72 15.07
N ALA A 159 5.45 -6.91 14.70
CA ALA A 159 5.38 -7.37 13.31
C ALA A 159 4.16 -8.26 13.07
N CYS A 160 3.37 -7.96 12.05
CA CYS A 160 2.32 -8.81 11.53
C CYS A 160 2.91 -9.97 10.72
N SER A 161 2.68 -11.21 11.15
CA SER A 161 3.22 -12.42 10.53
C SER A 161 2.10 -13.32 10.02
N ASN A 162 2.03 -13.51 8.70
CA ASN A 162 0.92 -14.20 8.04
C ASN A 162 1.38 -15.47 7.31
N ASN A 163 0.50 -16.47 7.24
CA ASN A 163 0.74 -17.65 6.43
C ASN A 163 0.37 -17.37 4.96
N MET A 164 1.35 -17.00 4.17
CA MET A 164 1.19 -16.80 2.73
C MET A 164 1.85 -17.90 1.89
N ARG A 165 2.03 -19.10 2.45
CA ARG A 165 2.65 -20.25 1.75
C ARG A 165 1.99 -20.56 0.42
N ALA A 166 0.66 -20.48 0.36
CA ALA A 166 -0.08 -20.70 -0.88
C ALA A 166 0.24 -19.67 -1.98
N LEU A 167 0.85 -18.53 -1.64
CA LEU A 167 1.29 -17.46 -2.55
C LEU A 167 2.80 -17.48 -2.80
N GLY A 168 3.51 -18.50 -2.31
CA GLY A 168 4.97 -18.59 -2.43
C GLY A 168 5.75 -17.96 -1.28
N GLY A 169 5.06 -17.56 -0.22
CA GLY A 169 5.70 -17.14 1.03
C GLY A 169 6.40 -18.29 1.78
N PRO A 170 7.13 -17.98 2.85
CA PRO A 170 7.92 -18.97 3.57
C PRO A 170 7.07 -20.11 4.15
N ALA A 171 7.57 -21.35 4.02
CA ALA A 171 6.90 -22.58 4.42
C ALA A 171 7.26 -23.01 5.84
N THR A 172 7.40 -22.07 6.79
CA THR A 172 7.81 -22.38 8.16
C THR A 172 6.61 -22.73 9.05
N GLY A 173 6.72 -23.84 9.79
CA GLY A 173 5.74 -24.28 10.80
C GLY A 173 4.44 -24.88 10.24
N HIS A 174 3.66 -25.51 11.12
CA HIS A 174 2.35 -26.10 10.82
C HIS A 174 1.17 -25.17 11.16
N ASP A 175 1.43 -24.10 11.91
CA ASP A 175 0.41 -23.13 12.30
C ASP A 175 -0.04 -22.30 11.08
N THR A 176 -1.34 -22.26 10.85
CA THR A 176 -1.96 -21.52 9.73
C THR A 176 -2.50 -20.16 10.16
N SER A 177 -2.47 -19.82 11.42
CA SER A 177 -3.00 -18.57 11.95
C SER A 177 -2.10 -17.39 11.64
N SER A 178 -2.70 -16.21 11.46
CA SER A 178 -1.98 -14.93 11.50
C SER A 178 -1.63 -14.57 12.93
N ALA A 179 -0.48 -13.94 13.14
CA ALA A 179 -0.03 -13.55 14.48
C ALA A 179 0.66 -12.19 14.49
N LEU A 180 0.46 -11.45 15.57
CA LEU A 180 1.30 -10.32 15.93
C LEU A 180 2.50 -10.86 16.73
N LYS A 181 3.70 -10.56 16.27
CA LYS A 181 4.95 -10.94 16.92
C LYS A 181 5.66 -9.71 17.45
N GLY A 182 6.16 -9.81 18.69
CA GLY A 182 7.03 -8.82 19.30
C GLY A 182 8.47 -9.35 19.37
N PHE A 183 9.40 -8.57 18.86
CA PHE A 183 10.84 -8.83 18.94
C PHE A 183 11.51 -7.77 19.80
N ASP A 184 12.58 -8.11 20.49
CA ASP A 184 13.41 -7.13 21.18
C ASP A 184 14.01 -6.15 20.16
N LEU A 185 13.73 -4.87 20.30
CA LEU A 185 14.08 -3.83 19.32
C LEU A 185 15.59 -3.62 19.15
N LYS A 186 16.41 -4.05 20.11
CA LYS A 186 17.87 -3.94 20.07
C LYS A 186 18.52 -5.18 19.46
N THR A 187 18.01 -6.38 19.81
CA THR A 187 18.65 -7.64 19.49
C THR A 187 17.95 -8.48 18.41
N GLY A 188 16.66 -8.23 18.15
CA GLY A 188 15.84 -9.04 17.25
C GLY A 188 15.33 -10.36 17.86
N VAL A 189 15.64 -10.63 19.13
CA VAL A 189 15.19 -11.85 19.82
C VAL A 189 13.67 -11.79 20.01
N GLY A 190 12.97 -12.90 19.71
CA GLY A 190 11.51 -13.01 19.89
C GLY A 190 11.10 -12.89 21.35
N LYS A 191 10.08 -12.07 21.63
CA LYS A 191 9.54 -11.79 22.98
C LYS A 191 8.11 -12.30 23.15
N ARG A 192 7.25 -12.04 22.16
CA ARG A 192 5.81 -12.34 22.24
C ARG A 192 5.31 -12.83 20.88
N SER A 193 4.34 -13.74 20.90
CA SER A 193 3.61 -14.19 19.71
C SER A 193 2.16 -14.37 20.10
N ILE A 194 1.27 -13.58 19.54
CA ILE A 194 -0.15 -13.56 19.83
C ILE A 194 -0.91 -13.80 18.53
N SER A 195 -1.64 -14.93 18.45
CA SER A 195 -2.48 -15.25 17.29
C SER A 195 -3.66 -14.29 17.20
N LEU A 196 -3.99 -13.87 15.99
CA LEU A 196 -5.24 -13.15 15.73
C LEU A 196 -6.42 -14.13 15.88
N PRO A 197 -7.59 -13.64 16.30
CA PRO A 197 -8.78 -14.48 16.43
C PRO A 197 -9.31 -14.90 15.06
N GLY A 198 -9.78 -16.15 14.98
CA GLY A 198 -10.40 -16.70 13.78
C GLY A 198 -9.42 -17.35 12.78
N PRO A 199 -9.93 -18.27 11.97
CA PRO A 199 -9.08 -19.12 11.10
C PRO A 199 -8.58 -18.40 9.85
N HIS A 200 -9.17 -17.27 9.45
CA HIS A 200 -8.87 -16.53 8.22
C HIS A 200 -8.36 -15.13 8.49
N ALA A 201 -8.02 -14.80 9.74
CA ALA A 201 -7.51 -13.48 10.09
C ALA A 201 -6.23 -13.15 9.30
N PHE A 202 -6.08 -11.88 8.93
CA PHE A 202 -4.93 -11.39 8.21
C PHE A 202 -4.42 -10.09 8.85
N CYS A 203 -3.36 -10.22 9.66
CA CYS A 203 -2.70 -9.10 10.31
C CYS A 203 -2.03 -8.20 9.27
N ASN A 204 -2.48 -6.96 9.12
CA ASN A 204 -1.90 -6.07 8.11
C ASN A 204 -1.05 -4.96 8.75
N ASP A 205 -1.62 -3.87 9.18
CA ASP A 205 -0.85 -2.73 9.68
C ASP A 205 -1.03 -2.55 11.21
N ILE A 206 -0.14 -1.77 11.82
CA ILE A 206 0.01 -1.67 13.27
C ILE A 206 0.13 -0.21 13.70
N THR A 207 -0.60 0.16 14.75
CA THR A 207 -0.36 1.40 15.50
C THR A 207 -0.47 1.16 17.00
N MET A 208 -0.12 2.18 17.80
CA MET A 208 -0.20 2.09 19.28
C MET A 208 -0.77 3.37 19.86
N ASP A 209 -1.46 3.23 20.99
CA ASP A 209 -1.82 4.36 21.83
C ASP A 209 -0.71 4.72 22.83
N SER A 210 -0.86 5.86 23.48
CA SER A 210 0.09 6.34 24.50
C SER A 210 0.12 5.49 25.78
N LYS A 211 -0.81 4.54 25.94
CA LYS A 211 -0.89 3.62 27.08
C LYS A 211 -0.19 2.29 26.80
N GLY A 212 0.28 2.10 25.56
CA GLY A 212 0.98 0.88 25.12
C GLY A 212 0.05 -0.22 24.61
N SER A 213 -1.21 0.07 24.33
CA SER A 213 -2.10 -0.86 23.63
C SER A 213 -1.75 -0.86 22.14
N VAL A 214 -1.67 -2.04 21.55
CA VAL A 214 -1.34 -2.25 20.13
C VAL A 214 -2.63 -2.50 19.36
N TYR A 215 -2.83 -1.75 18.29
CA TYR A 215 -3.97 -1.88 17.39
C TYR A 215 -3.51 -2.43 16.05
N VAL A 216 -4.27 -3.39 15.52
CA VAL A 216 -3.98 -3.99 14.21
C VAL A 216 -5.22 -4.01 13.33
N THR A 217 -5.02 -3.86 12.04
CA THR A 217 -6.05 -4.07 11.03
C THR A 217 -6.09 -5.54 10.62
N ASP A 218 -7.29 -6.10 10.55
CA ASP A 218 -7.53 -7.42 9.95
C ASP A 218 -8.08 -7.22 8.53
N SER A 219 -7.23 -7.41 7.50
CA SER A 219 -7.63 -7.19 6.11
C SER A 219 -8.62 -8.21 5.58
N ALA A 220 -8.71 -9.38 6.19
CA ALA A 220 -9.63 -10.44 5.76
C ALA A 220 -11.00 -10.31 6.42
N ASN A 221 -11.05 -9.70 7.61
CA ASN A 221 -12.27 -9.47 8.39
C ASN A 221 -12.48 -7.96 8.58
N PRO A 222 -13.73 -7.50 8.69
CA PRO A 222 -14.03 -6.08 8.80
C PRO A 222 -13.80 -5.53 10.22
N THR A 223 -12.60 -5.77 10.79
CA THR A 223 -12.35 -5.58 12.22
C THR A 223 -10.98 -4.94 12.48
N VAL A 224 -10.96 -3.96 13.35
CA VAL A 224 -9.76 -3.48 14.05
C VAL A 224 -9.67 -4.20 15.39
N LEU A 225 -8.54 -4.80 15.67
CA LEU A 225 -8.26 -5.55 16.90
C LEU A 225 -7.36 -4.73 17.83
N VAL A 226 -7.53 -4.88 19.14
CA VAL A 226 -6.66 -4.28 20.16
C VAL A 226 -6.06 -5.32 21.05
N LEU A 227 -4.77 -5.17 21.32
CA LEU A 227 -4.02 -5.95 22.32
C LEU A 227 -3.59 -5.01 23.44
N SER A 228 -4.24 -5.12 24.59
CA SER A 228 -3.84 -4.38 25.80
C SER A 228 -2.46 -4.82 26.30
N PRO A 229 -1.68 -3.97 27.00
CA PRO A 229 -0.24 -4.20 27.28
C PRO A 229 0.10 -5.55 27.94
N ARG A 230 -0.75 -6.07 28.79
CA ARG A 230 -0.56 -7.35 29.51
C ARG A 230 -1.48 -8.46 29.04
N ALA A 231 -2.34 -8.20 28.05
CA ALA A 231 -3.28 -9.18 27.55
C ALA A 231 -2.55 -10.32 26.82
N THR A 232 -3.11 -11.51 26.88
CA THR A 232 -2.59 -12.69 26.16
C THR A 232 -3.33 -12.97 24.87
N GLY A 233 -4.37 -12.18 24.54
CA GLY A 233 -5.19 -12.28 23.35
C GLY A 233 -5.74 -10.93 22.94
N PHE A 234 -6.21 -10.86 21.71
CA PHE A 234 -6.86 -9.67 21.14
C PHE A 234 -8.31 -9.57 21.59
N GLU A 235 -8.79 -8.32 21.65
CA GLU A 235 -10.19 -7.97 21.74
C GLU A 235 -10.58 -7.23 20.45
N GLU A 236 -11.84 -7.30 20.04
CA GLU A 236 -12.39 -6.46 18.98
C GLU A 236 -12.47 -5.02 19.49
N PHE A 237 -11.79 -4.11 18.79
CA PHE A 237 -11.86 -2.69 19.11
C PHE A 237 -12.99 -2.00 18.36
N ALA A 238 -13.11 -2.29 17.06
CA ALA A 238 -14.16 -1.77 16.19
C ALA A 238 -14.42 -2.72 15.05
N SER A 239 -15.69 -2.84 14.63
CA SER A 239 -16.06 -3.53 13.41
C SER A 239 -17.12 -2.75 12.65
N SER A 240 -17.11 -2.86 11.32
CA SER A 240 -18.08 -2.24 10.43
C SER A 240 -18.15 -2.99 9.11
N ARG A 241 -19.36 -3.16 8.58
CA ARG A 241 -19.54 -3.72 7.22
C ARG A 241 -18.82 -2.90 6.13
N GLN A 242 -18.59 -1.61 6.37
CA GLN A 242 -17.85 -0.73 5.48
C GLN A 242 -16.36 -1.11 5.36
N PHE A 243 -15.81 -1.84 6.31
CA PHE A 243 -14.45 -2.34 6.31
C PHE A 243 -14.27 -3.63 5.50
N SER A 244 -15.38 -4.26 5.11
CA SER A 244 -15.32 -5.52 4.40
C SER A 244 -14.65 -5.38 3.04
N PRO A 245 -13.82 -6.34 2.64
CA PRO A 245 -13.33 -6.39 1.28
C PRO A 245 -14.51 -6.52 0.30
N PRO A 246 -14.43 -5.95 -0.92
CA PRO A 246 -15.54 -5.95 -1.87
C PRO A 246 -15.90 -7.34 -2.39
N ARG A 247 -15.03 -8.31 -2.17
CA ARG A 247 -15.26 -9.74 -2.47
C ARG A 247 -14.50 -10.61 -1.48
N ALA A 248 -14.98 -11.81 -1.24
CA ALA A 248 -14.32 -12.78 -0.36
C ALA A 248 -12.87 -13.03 -0.81
N GLY A 249 -11.94 -13.00 0.13
CA GLY A 249 -10.50 -13.16 -0.12
C GLY A 249 -9.80 -11.93 -0.70
N GLY A 250 -10.49 -10.80 -0.83
CA GLY A 250 -9.86 -9.52 -1.14
C GLY A 250 -9.27 -8.85 0.10
N ALA A 251 -8.54 -7.74 -0.09
CA ALA A 251 -8.05 -6.90 1.00
C ALA A 251 -9.13 -5.86 1.38
N GLY A 252 -9.50 -5.85 2.67
CA GLY A 252 -10.37 -4.85 3.29
C GLY A 252 -9.56 -3.73 3.93
N LEU A 253 -9.55 -3.69 5.27
CA LEU A 253 -8.75 -2.74 6.05
C LEU A 253 -7.25 -2.88 5.74
N ASP A 254 -6.55 -1.75 5.78
CA ASP A 254 -5.12 -1.66 5.52
C ASP A 254 -4.45 -0.71 6.52
N GLY A 255 -4.03 0.48 6.12
CA GLY A 255 -3.33 1.44 6.95
C GLY A 255 -4.09 1.85 8.20
N ILE A 256 -3.38 2.04 9.32
CA ILE A 256 -3.93 2.44 10.60
C ILE A 256 -3.00 3.45 11.31
N ALA A 257 -3.58 4.53 11.84
CA ALA A 257 -2.81 5.52 12.59
C ALA A 257 -3.67 6.28 13.59
N PHE A 258 -3.10 6.67 14.73
CA PHE A 258 -3.69 7.66 15.59
C PHE A 258 -3.48 9.07 15.05
N GLY A 259 -4.55 9.88 15.08
CA GLY A 259 -4.47 11.31 14.87
C GLY A 259 -4.04 12.06 16.13
N SER A 260 -3.62 13.32 15.96
CA SER A 260 -3.30 14.19 17.10
C SER A 260 -4.51 14.56 17.94
N ASP A 261 -5.71 14.32 17.45
CA ASP A 261 -6.99 14.47 18.14
C ASP A 261 -7.32 13.26 19.04
N GLY A 262 -6.48 12.22 19.03
CA GLY A 262 -6.65 11.00 19.80
C GLY A 262 -7.60 9.98 19.17
N ASN A 263 -8.17 10.27 18.01
CA ASN A 263 -8.98 9.33 17.26
C ASN A 263 -8.11 8.41 16.39
N LEU A 264 -8.66 7.25 16.04
CA LEU A 264 -8.01 6.30 15.19
C LEU A 264 -8.50 6.45 13.74
N TYR A 265 -7.58 6.37 12.79
CA TYR A 265 -7.87 6.48 11.37
C TYR A 265 -7.45 5.20 10.66
N VAL A 266 -8.31 4.71 9.75
CA VAL A 266 -8.04 3.50 8.98
C VAL A 266 -8.42 3.68 7.52
N THR A 267 -7.68 2.99 6.64
CA THR A 267 -7.97 2.93 5.21
C THR A 267 -8.55 1.57 4.82
N THR A 268 -9.28 1.52 3.69
CA THR A 268 -9.65 0.28 3.02
C THR A 268 -8.94 0.22 1.66
N TYR A 269 -8.11 -0.80 1.46
CA TYR A 269 -7.19 -0.88 0.31
C TYR A 269 -7.90 -0.90 -1.05
N VAL A 270 -8.80 -1.87 -1.27
CA VAL A 270 -9.43 -2.06 -2.58
C VAL A 270 -10.54 -1.03 -2.85
N VAL A 271 -11.29 -0.66 -1.81
CA VAL A 271 -12.40 0.30 -1.95
C VAL A 271 -11.88 1.74 -2.00
N GLY A 272 -10.74 2.02 -1.40
CA GLY A 272 -10.14 3.36 -1.43
C GLY A 272 -10.84 4.37 -0.52
N GLU A 273 -11.20 3.96 0.70
CA GLU A 273 -11.90 4.81 1.65
C GLU A 273 -11.04 5.08 2.88
N LEU A 274 -11.28 6.24 3.52
CA LEU A 274 -10.67 6.65 4.78
C LEU A 274 -11.76 6.83 5.83
N PHE A 275 -11.54 6.26 7.00
CA PHE A 275 -12.47 6.31 8.12
C PHE A 275 -11.80 6.89 9.36
N ARG A 276 -12.57 7.61 10.17
CA ARG A 276 -12.24 7.97 11.54
C ARG A 276 -13.05 7.11 12.50
N LEU A 277 -12.37 6.53 13.47
CA LEU A 277 -12.95 5.85 14.61
C LEU A 277 -12.87 6.80 15.80
N ASP A 278 -13.98 7.41 16.15
CA ASP A 278 -14.07 8.31 17.30
C ASP A 278 -13.91 7.49 18.58
N ILE A 279 -13.00 7.90 19.48
CA ILE A 279 -12.69 7.15 20.69
C ILE A 279 -13.28 7.88 21.90
N GLU A 280 -14.19 7.21 22.59
CA GLU A 280 -14.77 7.70 23.83
C GLU A 280 -14.47 6.72 24.97
N ARG A 281 -13.91 7.25 26.08
CA ARG A 281 -13.57 6.45 27.27
C ARG A 281 -12.71 5.20 27.00
N GLY A 282 -11.91 5.24 25.93
CA GLY A 282 -11.01 4.15 25.54
C GLY A 282 -11.63 3.05 24.67
N SER A 283 -12.86 3.25 24.18
CA SER A 283 -13.54 2.35 23.25
C SER A 283 -13.90 3.08 21.98
N ALA A 284 -14.03 2.38 20.86
CA ALA A 284 -14.56 2.97 19.63
C ALA A 284 -16.05 3.27 19.81
N ALA A 285 -16.42 4.55 19.75
CA ALA A 285 -17.79 4.99 19.91
C ALA A 285 -18.53 5.05 18.57
N ARG A 286 -17.83 5.47 17.51
CA ARG A 286 -18.42 5.67 16.19
C ARG A 286 -17.39 5.46 15.07
N VAL A 287 -17.83 4.85 13.98
CA VAL A 287 -17.10 4.76 12.71
C VAL A 287 -17.68 5.79 11.76
N THR A 288 -16.86 6.75 11.34
CA THR A 288 -17.25 7.82 10.41
C THR A 288 -16.43 7.70 9.14
N LYS A 289 -17.09 7.49 8.00
CA LYS A 289 -16.44 7.61 6.70
C LYS A 289 -16.13 9.08 6.43
N LEU A 290 -14.90 9.39 6.08
CA LEU A 290 -14.48 10.72 5.69
C LEU A 290 -14.72 10.97 4.20
N HIS A 291 -15.00 12.22 3.86
CA HIS A 291 -15.27 12.68 2.50
C HIS A 291 -14.04 13.40 1.92
N GLY A 292 -13.66 13.06 0.71
CA GLY A 292 -12.52 13.66 0.06
C GLY A 292 -12.28 13.13 -1.35
N PRO A 293 -11.13 13.46 -1.96
CA PRO A 293 -10.75 12.90 -3.24
C PRO A 293 -10.68 11.37 -3.20
N PRO A 294 -10.92 10.68 -4.34
CA PRO A 294 -10.79 9.22 -4.40
C PRO A 294 -9.35 8.80 -4.09
N LEU A 295 -9.20 7.75 -3.28
CA LEU A 295 -7.91 7.13 -2.96
C LEU A 295 -7.71 5.89 -3.85
N ALA A 296 -6.50 5.74 -4.39
CA ALA A 296 -6.17 4.64 -5.30
C ALA A 296 -5.26 3.61 -4.64
N PHE A 297 -5.86 2.61 -4.01
CA PHE A 297 -5.16 1.59 -3.21
C PHE A 297 -4.37 2.20 -2.04
N PRO A 298 -5.04 2.93 -1.11
CA PRO A 298 -4.39 3.52 0.05
C PRO A 298 -3.86 2.42 0.97
N ASP A 299 -2.56 2.37 1.13
CA ASP A 299 -1.80 1.41 1.92
C ASP A 299 -1.44 2.04 3.28
N ALA A 300 -0.19 2.16 3.65
CA ALA A 300 0.18 2.67 4.96
C ALA A 300 -0.21 4.14 5.22
N LEU A 301 -0.77 4.37 6.40
CA LEU A 301 -1.10 5.69 6.94
C LEU A 301 -0.18 6.00 8.13
N ARG A 302 0.51 7.15 8.13
CA ARG A 302 1.45 7.51 9.22
C ARG A 302 1.24 8.94 9.69
N PRO A 303 1.25 9.22 11.01
CA PRO A 303 1.07 10.57 11.54
C PRO A 303 2.12 11.54 10.98
N PHE A 304 1.71 12.75 10.59
CA PHE A 304 2.61 13.73 9.97
C PHE A 304 2.48 15.15 10.52
N GLY A 305 1.75 15.36 11.52
CA GLY A 305 1.55 16.66 12.14
C GLY A 305 0.16 16.75 12.75
N ARG A 306 -0.28 17.99 12.99
CA ARG A 306 -1.62 18.19 13.55
C ARG A 306 -2.68 17.83 12.52
N ASN A 307 -3.46 16.79 12.80
CA ASN A 307 -4.54 16.29 11.94
C ASN A 307 -4.09 15.99 10.49
N SER A 308 -2.81 15.62 10.30
CA SER A 308 -2.25 15.29 9.01
C SER A 308 -1.55 13.95 9.04
N PHE A 309 -1.56 13.27 7.89
CA PHE A 309 -0.92 11.97 7.71
C PHE A 309 -0.08 11.96 6.43
N LEU A 310 0.97 11.16 6.43
CA LEU A 310 1.56 10.64 5.21
C LEU A 310 0.77 9.40 4.80
N LEU A 311 0.40 9.34 3.54
CA LEU A 311 -0.27 8.21 2.92
C LEU A 311 0.53 7.76 1.71
N VAL A 312 0.73 6.47 1.54
CA VAL A 312 1.17 5.91 0.27
C VAL A 312 -0.01 5.25 -0.42
N GLU A 313 -0.10 5.45 -1.74
CA GLU A 313 -1.11 4.80 -2.56
C GLU A 313 -0.42 3.83 -3.52
N GLY A 314 -0.90 2.58 -3.59
CA GLY A 314 -0.36 1.53 -4.46
C GLY A 314 -0.35 1.91 -5.93
N SER A 315 -1.12 2.94 -6.33
CA SER A 315 -1.08 3.58 -7.65
C SER A 315 0.24 4.30 -7.97
N GLY A 316 1.08 4.58 -6.96
CA GLY A 316 2.43 5.10 -7.15
C GLY A 316 2.71 6.46 -6.54
N THR A 317 2.00 6.87 -5.49
CA THR A 317 2.17 8.18 -4.86
C THR A 317 2.52 8.12 -3.39
N LEU A 318 3.20 9.14 -2.91
CA LEU A 318 3.30 9.55 -1.51
C LEU A 318 2.58 10.88 -1.38
N ASP A 319 1.59 10.92 -0.50
CA ASP A 319 0.72 12.06 -0.33
C ASP A 319 0.70 12.53 1.13
N ARG A 320 0.32 13.79 1.32
CA ARG A 320 -0.11 14.33 2.59
C ARG A 320 -1.63 14.38 2.58
N VAL A 321 -2.23 13.83 3.63
CA VAL A 321 -3.67 13.90 3.88
C VAL A 321 -3.91 14.80 5.07
N ASP A 322 -4.71 15.86 4.90
CA ASP A 322 -5.09 16.80 5.94
C ASP A 322 -6.58 16.59 6.29
N ILE A 323 -6.90 16.40 7.58
CA ILE A 323 -8.26 16.14 8.07
C ILE A 323 -8.87 17.43 8.61
N GLU A 324 -10.07 17.77 8.14
CA GLU A 324 -10.87 18.91 8.58
C GLU A 324 -12.32 18.46 8.86
N GLY A 325 -12.65 18.17 10.12
CA GLY A 325 -13.96 17.61 10.47
C GLY A 325 -14.16 16.20 9.90
N ASP A 326 -15.20 16.02 9.10
CA ASP A 326 -15.48 14.76 8.39
C ASP A 326 -15.00 14.77 6.94
N GLU A 327 -14.17 15.75 6.58
CA GLU A 327 -13.56 15.87 5.26
C GLU A 327 -12.05 15.69 5.32
N PHE A 328 -11.45 15.31 4.19
CA PHE A 328 -10.01 15.29 4.02
C PHE A 328 -9.59 15.90 2.67
N LYS A 329 -8.36 16.44 2.65
CA LYS A 329 -7.70 16.98 1.47
C LYS A 329 -6.42 16.21 1.21
N ILE A 330 -6.02 16.12 -0.05
CA ILE A 330 -4.78 15.47 -0.46
C ILE A 330 -3.86 16.49 -1.11
N ALA A 331 -2.59 16.47 -0.72
CA ALA A 331 -1.52 17.17 -1.39
C ALA A 331 -0.42 16.18 -1.75
N SER A 332 -0.22 15.94 -3.05
CA SER A 332 0.81 15.01 -3.50
C SER A 332 2.21 15.56 -3.22
N ILE A 333 3.00 14.77 -2.52
CA ILE A 333 4.41 15.07 -2.21
C ILE A 333 5.31 14.54 -3.33
N ARG A 334 5.05 13.30 -3.78
CA ARG A 334 5.84 12.65 -4.81
C ARG A 334 5.06 11.54 -5.50
N SER A 335 5.24 11.42 -6.82
CA SER A 335 4.70 10.33 -7.64
C SER A 335 5.82 9.57 -8.36
N GLY A 336 5.46 8.48 -9.03
CA GLY A 336 6.34 7.68 -9.86
C GLY A 336 6.99 6.50 -9.14
N PHE A 337 6.46 6.10 -7.99
CA PHE A 337 6.83 4.84 -7.32
C PHE A 337 6.17 3.64 -8.01
N ARG A 338 6.77 2.46 -7.83
CA ARG A 338 6.24 1.17 -8.31
C ARG A 338 5.57 0.45 -7.16
N GLU A 339 4.24 0.61 -7.07
CA GLU A 339 3.45 0.01 -6.00
C GLU A 339 4.09 0.23 -4.61
N PRO A 340 4.15 1.49 -4.14
CA PRO A 340 4.64 1.76 -2.82
C PRO A 340 3.68 1.21 -1.78
N THR A 341 4.22 0.65 -0.71
CA THR A 341 3.44 -0.07 0.30
C THR A 341 3.51 0.61 1.67
N SER A 342 4.59 1.32 1.98
CA SER A 342 4.70 1.94 3.30
C SER A 342 5.64 3.13 3.30
N VAL A 343 5.52 3.95 4.35
CA VAL A 343 6.35 5.12 4.58
C VAL A 343 6.74 5.22 6.06
N ALA A 344 7.99 5.59 6.32
CA ALA A 344 8.46 6.00 7.65
C ALA A 344 9.17 7.34 7.57
N ARG A 345 9.04 8.15 8.61
CA ARG A 345 9.69 9.45 8.67
C ARG A 345 10.95 9.38 9.55
N VAL A 346 12.06 9.93 9.03
CA VAL A 346 13.27 10.20 9.79
C VAL A 346 13.65 11.66 9.55
N ASP A 347 13.61 12.48 10.57
CA ASP A 347 13.82 13.93 10.47
C ASP A 347 12.90 14.60 9.44
N SER A 348 13.47 15.23 8.42
CA SER A 348 12.78 15.85 7.27
C SER A 348 12.74 14.95 6.03
N THR A 349 12.84 13.64 6.20
CA THR A 349 12.85 12.67 5.10
C THR A 349 11.76 11.63 5.32
N ALA A 350 10.91 11.44 4.31
CA ALA A 350 10.03 10.28 4.22
C ALA A 350 10.76 9.16 3.48
N TRP A 351 10.84 7.99 4.07
CA TRP A 351 11.39 6.79 3.46
C TRP A 351 10.25 5.90 2.97
N VAL A 352 10.13 5.76 1.65
CA VAL A 352 9.06 5.03 0.98
C VAL A 352 9.55 3.66 0.55
N SER A 353 8.82 2.61 0.88
CA SER A 353 9.06 1.23 0.47
C SER A 353 8.33 0.95 -0.86
N GLU A 354 9.03 0.40 -1.86
CA GLU A 354 8.41 -0.14 -3.09
C GLU A 354 8.24 -1.65 -2.96
N GLY A 355 7.02 -2.08 -2.67
CA GLY A 355 6.71 -3.49 -2.43
C GLY A 355 6.54 -4.30 -3.71
N GLN A 356 5.99 -3.70 -4.77
CA GLN A 356 5.66 -4.37 -6.03
C GLN A 356 4.88 -5.67 -5.80
N LEU A 357 3.93 -5.63 -4.86
CA LEU A 357 3.23 -6.82 -4.34
C LEU A 357 2.34 -7.50 -5.36
N SER A 358 1.92 -6.79 -6.43
CA SER A 358 1.16 -7.41 -7.51
C SER A 358 1.89 -8.60 -8.13
N PHE A 359 3.24 -8.57 -8.18
CA PHE A 359 4.04 -9.70 -8.64
C PHE A 359 4.08 -10.86 -7.63
N PHE A 360 3.99 -10.58 -6.34
CA PHE A 360 3.91 -11.61 -5.31
C PHE A 360 2.56 -12.33 -5.35
N PHE A 361 1.49 -11.59 -5.58
CA PHE A 361 0.13 -12.14 -5.68
C PHE A 361 -0.21 -12.75 -7.05
N ASP A 362 0.61 -12.51 -8.09
CA ASP A 362 0.42 -13.06 -9.43
C ASP A 362 0.91 -14.51 -9.54
N ARG A 363 0.08 -15.45 -9.12
CA ARG A 363 0.38 -16.90 -9.17
C ARG A 363 0.62 -17.44 -10.59
N ALA A 364 0.02 -16.83 -11.57
CA ALA A 364 0.09 -17.27 -12.96
C ALA A 364 1.30 -16.65 -13.69
N HIS A 365 2.11 -15.82 -13.02
CA HIS A 365 3.24 -15.09 -13.60
C HIS A 365 2.89 -14.29 -14.86
N LYS A 366 1.65 -13.85 -14.99
CA LYS A 366 1.16 -13.10 -16.16
C LYS A 366 1.73 -11.69 -16.24
N ARG A 367 2.15 -11.13 -15.11
CA ARG A 367 2.73 -9.77 -15.02
C ARG A 367 4.22 -9.72 -15.28
N GLY A 368 4.88 -10.88 -15.43
CA GLY A 368 6.33 -10.96 -15.59
C GLY A 368 7.09 -10.97 -14.27
N SER A 369 8.13 -10.15 -14.14
CA SER A 369 9.00 -10.11 -12.95
C SER A 369 9.08 -8.70 -12.37
N PRO A 370 9.20 -8.58 -11.03
CA PRO A 370 9.40 -7.28 -10.40
C PRO A 370 10.72 -6.64 -10.80
N ALA A 371 10.80 -5.33 -10.73
CA ALA A 371 12.05 -4.61 -10.95
C ALA A 371 13.02 -4.84 -9.78
N LEU A 372 14.23 -5.24 -10.10
CA LEU A 372 15.29 -5.51 -9.12
C LEU A 372 16.42 -4.46 -9.20
N PRO A 373 17.11 -4.24 -8.08
CA PRO A 373 16.77 -4.67 -6.74
C PRO A 373 15.58 -3.91 -6.18
N PHE A 374 14.82 -4.51 -5.25
CA PHE A 374 13.83 -3.77 -4.46
C PHE A 374 14.51 -2.64 -3.69
N ARG A 375 13.80 -1.52 -3.46
CA ARG A 375 14.40 -0.32 -2.89
C ARG A 375 13.47 0.37 -1.90
N ILE A 376 14.08 1.10 -0.98
CA ILE A 376 13.42 2.20 -0.27
C ILE A 376 13.97 3.53 -0.82
N TYR A 377 13.11 4.54 -0.88
CA TYR A 377 13.43 5.85 -1.46
C TYR A 377 13.32 6.96 -0.43
N ALA A 378 14.31 7.84 -0.40
CA ALA A 378 14.31 9.02 0.46
C ALA A 378 13.64 10.20 -0.27
N VAL A 379 12.53 10.65 0.26
CA VAL A 379 11.80 11.82 -0.22
C VAL A 379 12.00 12.97 0.75
N PRO A 380 12.69 14.05 0.37
CA PRO A 380 12.80 15.24 1.20
C PRO A 380 11.44 15.86 1.46
N LEU A 381 11.14 16.16 2.72
CA LEU A 381 9.94 16.90 3.13
C LEU A 381 10.29 18.38 3.29
N SER A 382 9.56 19.27 2.63
CA SER A 382 9.80 20.70 2.74
C SER A 382 9.34 21.25 4.09
N LYS A 383 9.92 22.39 4.53
CA LYS A 383 9.53 23.05 5.79
C LYS A 383 8.05 23.45 5.85
N GLY A 384 7.40 23.68 4.72
CA GLY A 384 5.96 23.95 4.63
C GLY A 384 5.10 22.69 4.80
N GLN A 385 5.66 21.51 4.61
CA GLN A 385 4.98 20.22 4.78
C GLN A 385 5.12 19.67 6.21
N THR A 386 6.07 20.19 7.00
CA THR A 386 6.41 19.70 8.36
C THR A 386 5.78 20.52 9.48
N ARG A 387 4.96 21.54 9.16
CA ARG A 387 4.28 22.40 10.15
C ARG A 387 2.84 22.00 10.38
#